data_f7ccdca88b77ea6eb1fd13cad4901bb5
#
_entry.id   f7ccdca88b77ea6eb1fd13cad4901bb5
#
_cell.length_a   1.000
_cell.length_b   1.000
_cell.length_c   1.000
_cell.angle_alpha   90.00
_cell.angle_beta   90.00
_cell.angle_gamma   90.00
#
_symmetry.space_group_name_H-M   'P 1'
#
loop_
_entity.id
_entity.type
_entity.pdbx_description
1 polymer ?
#
loop_
_entity_poly.entity_id
_entity_poly.type
_entity_poly.pdbx_seq_one_letter_code
_entity_poly.pdbx_strand_id
1 'polypeptide(L)'
;MVAVGFGVAMLHSGNSPSFASEESPAKVERLHPAANDIIPDGAILHKLATGYTWTEGPIWIHEGYLLFADIPSNSIRKWQPGAGASIYLQPSGFKGTATFGGHEPGSNGMTLDARGRLTVAGHGQRDVYRIESLSDPAHTTILADTYQGKRLNSPNDLVYKSDGSLYFTDPPYGLPTQKDSDPAKELIVNGVYRLVGALEQAPGAPPKRENLQLLIKDLPRPNGIVFSPDEQFLYVSNSEPQKTWMRYRVKTDGTLAEGEVFFDATTDPRKGSPDGIKVDQAGNLYGAGPGGVWVFSSGGKHIATILTPEVVSNLNWGGSDGKSLYITASSSVYRIDLQVSGVRP
;
A
#
# COMPACT_ATOMS: atom_id res chain seq x y z
N MET A 1 38.58 -13.30 56.70
CA MET A 1 38.58 -14.04 55.43
C MET A 1 37.22 -13.80 54.78
N VAL A 2 37.18 -12.92 53.77
CA VAL A 2 35.96 -12.59 52.99
C VAL A 2 36.12 -13.26 51.65
N ALA A 3 35.20 -14.18 51.32
CA ALA A 3 35.17 -14.85 50.01
C ALA A 3 34.43 -13.98 49.02
N VAL A 4 35.10 -13.58 47.94
CA VAL A 4 34.52 -12.87 46.79
C VAL A 4 34.07 -13.91 45.76
N GLY A 5 32.74 -14.02 45.56
CA GLY A 5 32.16 -14.86 44.52
C GLY A 5 32.15 -14.11 43.17
N PHE A 6 32.85 -14.64 42.18
CA PHE A 6 32.72 -14.20 40.79
C PHE A 6 31.48 -14.82 40.13
N GLY A 7 30.48 -13.99 39.85
CA GLY A 7 29.35 -14.36 39.04
C GLY A 7 29.71 -14.29 37.54
N VAL A 8 29.71 -15.43 36.87
CA VAL A 8 29.85 -15.52 35.42
C VAL A 8 28.52 -15.15 34.79
N ALA A 9 28.46 -14.01 34.14
CA ALA A 9 27.32 -13.62 33.30
C ALA A 9 27.34 -14.47 32.02
N MET A 10 26.37 -15.37 31.87
CA MET A 10 26.12 -16.06 30.61
C MET A 10 25.50 -15.06 29.62
N LEU A 11 26.27 -14.69 28.62
CA LEU A 11 25.78 -14.01 27.42
C LEU A 11 24.89 -14.99 26.65
N HIS A 12 23.60 -14.78 26.69
CA HIS A 12 22.68 -15.43 25.76
C HIS A 12 22.94 -14.84 24.38
N SER A 13 23.62 -15.59 23.53
CA SER A 13 23.68 -15.33 22.10
C SER A 13 22.26 -15.61 21.54
N GLY A 14 21.48 -14.55 21.40
CA GLY A 14 20.22 -14.61 20.68
C GLY A 14 20.50 -14.99 19.24
N ASN A 15 20.21 -16.23 18.86
CA ASN A 15 20.11 -16.64 17.47
C ASN A 15 18.99 -15.81 16.84
N SER A 16 19.35 -14.83 16.00
CA SER A 16 18.41 -14.23 15.07
C SER A 16 17.92 -15.35 14.16
N PRO A 17 16.61 -15.55 13.99
CA PRO A 17 16.12 -16.56 13.07
C PRO A 17 16.64 -16.25 11.67
N SER A 18 17.41 -17.16 11.08
CA SER A 18 17.76 -17.10 9.66
C SER A 18 16.47 -17.36 8.89
N PHE A 19 15.85 -16.33 8.34
CA PHE A 19 14.72 -16.46 7.44
C PHE A 19 15.24 -16.98 6.11
N ALA A 20 15.30 -18.31 5.96
CA ALA A 20 15.34 -18.92 4.63
C ALA A 20 14.01 -18.56 3.96
N SER A 21 14.06 -17.95 2.76
CA SER A 21 12.87 -17.71 1.96
C SER A 21 12.21 -19.07 1.66
N GLU A 22 10.94 -19.21 2.03
CA GLU A 22 10.17 -20.39 1.68
C GLU A 22 9.70 -20.23 0.23
N GLU A 23 9.99 -21.20 -0.61
CA GLU A 23 9.67 -21.19 -2.03
C GLU A 23 8.63 -22.26 -2.34
N SER A 24 7.61 -21.90 -3.10
CA SER A 24 6.61 -22.84 -3.60
C SER A 24 6.22 -22.53 -5.04
N PRO A 25 5.87 -23.54 -5.84
CA PRO A 25 5.28 -23.28 -7.15
C PRO A 25 4.07 -22.37 -7.02
N ALA A 26 4.02 -21.30 -7.79
CA ALA A 26 2.89 -20.40 -7.81
C ALA A 26 1.65 -21.11 -8.39
N LYS A 27 0.54 -21.07 -7.66
CA LYS A 27 -0.74 -21.56 -8.16
C LYS A 27 -1.42 -20.44 -8.93
N VAL A 28 -1.68 -20.64 -10.21
CA VAL A 28 -2.25 -19.61 -11.10
C VAL A 28 -3.49 -20.16 -11.79
N GLU A 29 -4.61 -19.50 -11.62
CA GLU A 29 -5.81 -19.68 -12.45
C GLU A 29 -5.62 -18.88 -13.74
N ARG A 30 -5.34 -19.55 -14.86
CA ARG A 30 -5.18 -18.92 -16.17
C ARG A 30 -6.54 -18.94 -16.87
N LEU A 31 -7.17 -17.77 -16.99
CA LEU A 31 -8.52 -17.61 -17.53
C LEU A 31 -8.50 -17.19 -19.01
N HIS A 32 -7.35 -16.76 -19.51
CA HIS A 32 -7.15 -16.34 -20.88
C HIS A 32 -5.70 -16.61 -21.35
N PRO A 33 -5.46 -16.93 -22.63
CA PRO A 33 -4.10 -17.18 -23.16
C PRO A 33 -3.08 -16.07 -22.89
N ALA A 34 -3.51 -14.80 -22.85
CA ALA A 34 -2.65 -13.66 -22.51
C ALA A 34 -1.97 -13.77 -21.13
N ALA A 35 -2.48 -14.61 -20.24
CA ALA A 35 -1.81 -14.89 -18.97
C ALA A 35 -0.40 -15.49 -19.16
N ASN A 36 -0.18 -16.20 -20.27
CA ASN A 36 1.11 -16.83 -20.56
C ASN A 36 2.19 -15.82 -20.95
N ASP A 37 1.79 -14.66 -21.47
CA ASP A 37 2.72 -13.56 -21.82
C ASP A 37 3.15 -12.76 -20.58
N ILE A 38 2.45 -12.95 -19.45
CA ILE A 38 2.65 -12.19 -18.21
C ILE A 38 3.30 -13.08 -17.14
N ILE A 39 2.73 -14.26 -16.91
CA ILE A 39 3.13 -15.15 -15.83
C ILE A 39 3.86 -16.35 -16.45
N PRO A 40 5.16 -16.55 -16.18
CA PRO A 40 5.89 -17.66 -16.76
C PRO A 40 5.34 -19.02 -16.29
N ASP A 41 5.49 -20.04 -17.12
CA ASP A 41 5.27 -21.42 -16.68
C ASP A 41 6.30 -21.78 -15.60
N GLY A 42 5.84 -22.43 -14.53
CA GLY A 42 6.69 -22.78 -13.41
C GLY A 42 7.10 -21.58 -12.53
N ALA A 43 6.37 -20.46 -12.59
CA ALA A 43 6.57 -19.33 -11.69
C ALA A 43 6.63 -19.78 -10.22
N ILE A 44 7.52 -19.17 -9.44
CA ILE A 44 7.72 -19.47 -8.01
C ILE A 44 7.17 -18.31 -7.18
N LEU A 45 6.41 -18.65 -6.16
CA LEU A 45 6.00 -17.71 -5.11
C LEU A 45 6.99 -17.83 -3.96
N HIS A 46 7.77 -16.78 -3.73
CA HIS A 46 8.74 -16.69 -2.66
C HIS A 46 8.11 -16.00 -1.46
N LYS A 47 8.08 -16.63 -0.30
CA LYS A 47 7.75 -15.98 0.98
C LYS A 47 9.01 -15.34 1.53
N LEU A 48 9.06 -14.03 1.56
CA LEU A 48 10.26 -13.25 1.92
C LEU A 48 10.36 -12.98 3.41
N ALA A 49 9.21 -12.75 4.07
CA ALA A 49 9.12 -12.45 5.49
C ALA A 49 7.73 -12.82 6.01
N THR A 50 7.62 -13.14 7.30
CA THR A 50 6.37 -13.53 7.97
C THR A 50 6.44 -13.19 9.47
N GLY A 51 5.30 -13.35 10.18
CA GLY A 51 5.22 -13.09 11.63
C GLY A 51 4.73 -11.69 11.95
N TYR A 52 4.12 -11.00 10.98
CA TYR A 52 3.45 -9.70 11.16
C TYR A 52 1.98 -9.90 11.53
N THR A 53 1.29 -8.82 11.82
CA THR A 53 -0.14 -8.88 12.11
C THR A 53 -0.97 -8.56 10.89
N TRP A 54 -0.67 -7.45 10.19
CA TRP A 54 -1.29 -7.06 8.93
C TRP A 54 -0.33 -6.22 8.11
N THR A 55 0.23 -6.84 7.07
CA THR A 55 1.20 -6.18 6.18
C THR A 55 0.51 -5.40 5.09
N GLU A 56 1.04 -4.20 4.75
CA GLU A 56 0.47 -3.27 3.78
C GLU A 56 1.52 -2.42 3.07
N GLY A 57 1.09 -1.69 2.07
CA GLY A 57 1.81 -0.61 1.41
C GLY A 57 3.22 -0.95 0.95
N PRO A 58 3.47 -2.05 0.23
CA PRO A 58 4.82 -2.40 -0.19
C PRO A 58 5.34 -1.38 -1.20
N ILE A 59 6.58 -0.94 -1.02
CA ILE A 59 7.28 -0.06 -1.97
C ILE A 59 8.74 -0.49 -2.13
N TRP A 60 9.16 -0.71 -3.37
CA TRP A 60 10.55 -1.03 -3.67
C TRP A 60 11.38 0.24 -3.76
N ILE A 61 12.49 0.27 -3.04
CA ILE A 61 13.43 1.38 -3.05
C ILE A 61 14.61 1.01 -3.97
N HIS A 62 15.02 1.96 -4.81
CA HIS A 62 16.03 1.72 -5.85
C HIS A 62 17.38 1.24 -5.31
N GLU A 63 17.69 1.53 -4.05
CA GLU A 63 18.87 1.03 -3.34
C GLU A 63 18.81 -0.48 -3.03
N GLY A 64 17.77 -1.19 -3.48
CA GLY A 64 17.71 -2.64 -3.44
C GLY A 64 17.04 -3.22 -2.20
N TYR A 65 16.05 -2.55 -1.65
CA TYR A 65 15.25 -3.06 -0.53
C TYR A 65 13.75 -2.73 -0.67
N LEU A 66 12.93 -3.49 0.04
CA LEU A 66 11.49 -3.28 0.14
C LEU A 66 11.16 -2.62 1.47
N LEU A 67 10.31 -1.59 1.43
CA LEU A 67 9.58 -1.11 2.61
C LEU A 67 8.15 -1.64 2.57
N PHE A 68 7.58 -1.92 3.73
CA PHE A 68 6.15 -2.27 3.90
C PHE A 68 5.68 -1.91 5.30
N ALA A 69 4.41 -1.61 5.45
CA ALA A 69 3.81 -1.35 6.75
C ALA A 69 3.42 -2.66 7.45
N ASP A 70 3.54 -2.70 8.78
CA ASP A 70 2.81 -3.61 9.65
C ASP A 70 1.91 -2.73 10.52
N ILE A 71 0.66 -2.53 10.05
CA ILE A 71 -0.22 -1.48 10.57
C ILE A 71 -0.50 -1.64 12.06
N PRO A 72 -0.87 -2.85 12.58
CA PRO A 72 -1.15 -3.00 14.01
C PRO A 72 0.08 -2.81 14.90
N SER A 73 1.29 -3.07 14.40
CA SER A 73 2.52 -2.81 15.15
C SER A 73 2.99 -1.34 15.07
N ASN A 74 2.26 -0.48 14.37
CA ASN A 74 2.58 0.92 14.15
C ASN A 74 4.00 1.12 13.60
N SER A 75 4.37 0.32 12.57
CA SER A 75 5.73 0.34 12.03
C SER A 75 5.79 0.21 10.52
N ILE A 76 6.79 0.85 9.93
CA ILE A 76 7.30 0.53 8.60
C ILE A 76 8.50 -0.41 8.79
N ARG A 77 8.48 -1.50 8.05
CA ARG A 77 9.52 -2.51 8.01
C ARG A 77 10.37 -2.35 6.75
N LYS A 78 11.64 -2.69 6.85
CA LYS A 78 12.57 -2.79 5.74
C LYS A 78 12.97 -4.25 5.57
N TRP A 79 12.70 -4.83 4.42
CA TRP A 79 13.24 -6.12 4.02
C TRP A 79 14.32 -5.94 2.97
N GLN A 80 15.44 -6.64 3.13
CA GLN A 80 16.57 -6.58 2.20
C GLN A 80 17.06 -8.00 1.89
N PRO A 81 17.33 -8.32 0.62
CA PRO A 81 17.91 -9.62 0.23
C PRO A 81 19.14 -9.96 1.07
N GLY A 82 19.18 -11.18 1.61
CA GLY A 82 20.30 -11.66 2.42
C GLY A 82 20.39 -11.13 3.86
N ALA A 83 19.66 -10.04 4.19
CA ALA A 83 19.66 -9.46 5.54
C ALA A 83 18.33 -9.66 6.29
N GLY A 84 17.25 -10.04 5.57
CA GLY A 84 15.93 -10.22 6.18
C GLY A 84 15.23 -8.89 6.47
N ALA A 85 14.33 -8.89 7.46
CA ALA A 85 13.50 -7.74 7.78
C ALA A 85 13.90 -7.08 9.11
N SER A 86 13.84 -5.74 9.16
CA SER A 86 14.12 -4.91 10.33
C SER A 86 13.10 -3.77 10.43
N ILE A 87 13.07 -3.05 11.55
CA ILE A 87 12.28 -1.82 11.69
C ILE A 87 12.98 -0.70 10.92
N TYR A 88 12.21 -0.01 10.06
CA TYR A 88 12.65 1.20 9.37
C TYR A 88 12.18 2.47 10.09
N LEU A 89 10.89 2.52 10.47
CA LEU A 89 10.30 3.63 11.23
C LEU A 89 9.25 3.11 12.22
N GLN A 90 9.34 3.57 13.47
CA GLN A 90 8.36 3.28 14.52
C GLN A 90 8.40 4.40 15.59
N PRO A 91 7.24 5.06 15.90
CA PRO A 91 5.92 4.87 15.31
C PRO A 91 5.84 5.41 13.87
N SER A 92 5.06 4.74 13.00
CA SER A 92 4.87 5.14 11.60
C SER A 92 3.56 5.90 11.35
N GLY A 93 2.54 5.66 12.16
CA GLY A 93 1.25 6.35 12.13
C GLY A 93 1.02 7.14 13.41
N PHE A 94 0.18 6.59 14.32
CA PHE A 94 -0.19 7.26 15.57
C PHE A 94 1.03 7.54 16.46
N LYS A 95 1.23 8.83 16.79
CA LYS A 95 2.35 9.35 17.58
C LYS A 95 1.93 9.81 18.99
N GLY A 96 0.65 9.59 19.36
CA GLY A 96 0.15 9.97 20.69
C GLY A 96 0.73 9.12 21.81
N THR A 97 0.74 9.68 23.04
CA THR A 97 1.20 8.97 24.25
C THR A 97 0.13 8.08 24.89
N ALA A 98 -1.15 8.28 24.53
CA ALA A 98 -2.26 7.43 24.97
C ALA A 98 -2.30 6.14 24.15
N THR A 99 -2.93 5.10 24.69
CA THR A 99 -3.23 3.88 23.94
C THR A 99 -4.14 4.21 22.75
N PHE A 100 -3.77 3.75 21.56
CA PHE A 100 -4.64 3.88 20.39
C PHE A 100 -5.93 3.09 20.61
N GLY A 101 -7.07 3.72 20.37
CA GLY A 101 -8.40 3.15 20.68
C GLY A 101 -8.91 2.12 19.68
N GLY A 102 -8.11 1.77 18.65
CA GLY A 102 -8.49 0.86 17.56
C GLY A 102 -7.43 -0.21 17.31
N HIS A 103 -7.47 -0.81 16.13
CA HIS A 103 -6.60 -1.92 15.74
C HIS A 103 -5.49 -1.51 14.74
N GLU A 104 -5.59 -0.34 14.11
CA GLU A 104 -4.72 0.10 13.02
C GLU A 104 -4.03 1.45 13.30
N PRO A 105 -3.11 1.49 14.30
CA PRO A 105 -2.39 2.72 14.66
C PRO A 105 -1.34 3.14 13.64
N GLY A 106 -0.87 2.23 12.79
CA GLY A 106 0.27 2.43 11.90
C GLY A 106 -0.01 3.27 10.65
N SER A 107 0.99 3.33 9.79
CA SER A 107 0.85 3.79 8.41
C SER A 107 0.29 2.68 7.52
N ASN A 108 -0.22 3.04 6.32
CA ASN A 108 -0.74 2.11 5.34
C ASN A 108 0.04 2.24 4.02
N GLY A 109 -0.56 2.70 2.93
CA GLY A 109 0.05 2.84 1.62
C GLY A 109 1.27 3.76 1.57
N MET A 110 2.17 3.47 0.66
CA MET A 110 3.39 4.24 0.42
C MET A 110 3.66 4.41 -1.08
N THR A 111 4.20 5.57 -1.45
CA THR A 111 4.70 5.83 -2.81
C THR A 111 5.93 6.73 -2.78
N LEU A 112 6.69 6.75 -3.86
CA LEU A 112 7.77 7.72 -4.05
C LEU A 112 7.28 8.90 -4.89
N ASP A 113 7.77 10.09 -4.57
CA ASP A 113 7.61 11.23 -5.46
C ASP A 113 8.72 11.25 -6.54
N ALA A 114 8.60 12.14 -7.52
CA ALA A 114 9.57 12.26 -8.62
C ALA A 114 10.99 12.65 -8.17
N ARG A 115 11.19 13.01 -6.90
CA ARG A 115 12.49 13.28 -6.28
C ARG A 115 13.01 12.13 -5.45
N GLY A 116 12.30 10.98 -5.45
CA GLY A 116 12.64 9.79 -4.67
C GLY A 116 12.33 9.88 -3.18
N ARG A 117 11.53 10.85 -2.73
CA ARG A 117 11.12 10.97 -1.34
C ARG A 117 9.89 10.09 -1.07
N LEU A 118 9.86 9.45 0.08
CA LEU A 118 8.79 8.54 0.45
C LEU A 118 7.58 9.31 1.00
N THR A 119 6.43 9.18 0.35
CA THR A 119 5.14 9.70 0.85
C THR A 119 4.32 8.54 1.40
N VAL A 120 3.72 8.75 2.55
CA VAL A 120 3.10 7.74 3.40
C VAL A 120 1.69 8.16 3.78
N ALA A 121 0.74 7.25 3.68
CA ALA A 121 -0.58 7.37 4.26
C ALA A 121 -0.49 7.10 5.78
N GLY A 122 -0.55 8.13 6.59
CA GLY A 122 -0.44 8.08 8.05
C GLY A 122 -1.77 7.68 8.69
N HIS A 123 -2.23 6.52 8.35
CA HIS A 123 -3.54 5.93 8.60
C HIS A 123 -4.07 6.15 10.02
N GLY A 124 -3.36 5.66 11.04
CA GLY A 124 -3.74 5.85 12.44
C GLY A 124 -3.55 7.29 12.93
N GLN A 125 -2.68 8.09 12.32
CA GLN A 125 -2.49 9.51 12.64
C GLN A 125 -3.53 10.39 11.92
N ARG A 126 -4.15 9.87 10.86
CA ARG A 126 -5.15 10.56 10.01
C ARG A 126 -4.55 11.72 9.22
N ASP A 127 -3.37 11.49 8.65
CA ASP A 127 -2.65 12.45 7.81
C ASP A 127 -2.01 11.76 6.60
N VAL A 128 -1.52 12.55 5.67
CA VAL A 128 -0.56 12.14 4.65
C VAL A 128 0.72 12.89 4.91
N TYR A 129 1.82 12.18 5.08
CA TYR A 129 3.12 12.80 5.32
C TYR A 129 4.18 12.31 4.35
N ARG A 130 5.22 13.10 4.19
CA ARG A 130 6.39 12.78 3.37
C ARG A 130 7.63 12.70 4.24
N ILE A 131 8.41 11.63 4.09
CA ILE A 131 9.74 11.47 4.63
C ILE A 131 10.70 12.18 3.66
N GLU A 132 11.41 13.19 4.15
CA GLU A 132 12.24 14.05 3.32
C GLU A 132 13.56 13.41 2.91
N SER A 133 14.04 12.40 3.68
CA SER A 133 15.23 11.61 3.37
C SER A 133 15.05 10.17 3.78
N LEU A 134 15.32 9.23 2.87
CA LEU A 134 15.26 7.79 3.17
C LEU A 134 16.29 7.34 4.22
N SER A 135 17.37 8.09 4.41
CA SER A 135 18.38 7.82 5.46
C SER A 135 18.02 8.44 6.82
N ASP A 136 17.03 9.34 6.86
CA ASP A 136 16.51 9.95 8.09
C ASP A 136 14.97 9.95 8.08
N PRO A 137 14.35 8.80 8.37
CA PRO A 137 12.89 8.68 8.28
C PRO A 137 12.13 9.46 9.37
N ALA A 138 12.80 10.01 10.36
CA ALA A 138 12.18 10.84 11.39
C ALA A 138 11.90 12.27 10.88
N HIS A 139 12.62 12.74 9.85
CA HIS A 139 12.41 14.05 9.25
C HIS A 139 11.24 14.02 8.26
N THR A 140 10.08 14.46 8.72
CA THR A 140 8.81 14.37 7.96
C THR A 140 8.16 15.73 7.75
N THR A 141 7.36 15.83 6.66
CA THR A 141 6.49 16.98 6.34
C THR A 141 5.06 16.49 6.19
N ILE A 142 4.11 17.08 6.92
CA ILE A 142 2.68 16.78 6.74
C ILE A 142 2.22 17.45 5.44
N LEU A 143 1.66 16.66 4.52
CA LEU A 143 1.13 17.13 3.24
C LEU A 143 -0.37 17.42 3.33
N ALA A 144 -1.15 16.56 4.01
CA ALA A 144 -2.58 16.72 4.21
C ALA A 144 -3.01 16.12 5.56
N ASP A 145 -3.91 16.79 6.28
CA ASP A 145 -4.43 16.36 7.59
C ASP A 145 -5.93 16.67 7.75
N THR A 146 -6.43 17.66 7.02
CA THR A 146 -7.80 18.14 7.12
C THR A 146 -8.36 18.54 5.76
N TYR A 147 -9.67 18.38 5.60
CA TYR A 147 -10.44 18.89 4.48
C TYR A 147 -11.60 19.74 4.98
N GLN A 148 -11.69 20.99 4.52
CA GLN A 148 -12.72 21.96 4.97
C GLN A 148 -12.82 22.09 6.50
N GLY A 149 -11.67 22.10 7.18
CA GLY A 149 -11.58 22.26 8.63
C GLY A 149 -11.89 21.00 9.45
N LYS A 150 -12.17 19.87 8.82
CA LYS A 150 -12.41 18.56 9.45
C LYS A 150 -11.25 17.61 9.19
N ARG A 151 -10.91 16.80 10.18
CA ARG A 151 -9.84 15.81 10.04
C ARG A 151 -10.18 14.78 8.97
N LEU A 152 -9.19 14.34 8.20
CA LEU A 152 -9.30 13.19 7.32
C LEU A 152 -9.76 11.95 8.11
N ASN A 153 -10.35 10.97 7.44
CA ASN A 153 -10.77 9.72 8.11
C ASN A 153 -9.53 8.89 8.49
N SER A 154 -8.91 8.26 7.54
CA SER A 154 -7.66 7.52 7.68
C SER A 154 -7.08 7.24 6.29
N PRO A 155 -6.23 8.13 5.75
CA PRO A 155 -5.63 7.94 4.44
C PRO A 155 -5.07 6.53 4.28
N ASN A 156 -5.37 5.88 3.13
CA ASN A 156 -5.12 4.47 2.94
C ASN A 156 -4.07 4.20 1.86
N ASP A 157 -4.35 4.45 0.58
CA ASP A 157 -3.38 4.29 -0.51
C ASP A 157 -3.23 5.57 -1.32
N LEU A 158 -2.13 5.70 -2.07
CA LEU A 158 -1.76 6.98 -2.68
C LEU A 158 -0.86 6.81 -3.91
N VAL A 159 -0.99 7.74 -4.84
CA VAL A 159 -0.22 7.76 -6.09
C VAL A 159 0.04 9.19 -6.55
N TYR A 160 1.26 9.46 -7.02
CA TYR A 160 1.57 10.72 -7.70
C TYR A 160 1.17 10.68 -9.17
N LYS A 161 0.70 11.83 -9.65
CA LYS A 161 0.60 12.12 -11.08
C LYS A 161 1.87 12.82 -11.56
N SER A 162 2.22 12.71 -12.84
CA SER A 162 3.41 13.33 -13.44
C SER A 162 3.46 14.84 -13.30
N ASP A 163 2.32 15.51 -13.06
CA ASP A 163 2.23 16.95 -12.77
C ASP A 163 2.62 17.32 -11.32
N GLY A 164 3.01 16.32 -10.50
CA GLY A 164 3.37 16.50 -9.09
C GLY A 164 2.18 16.60 -8.13
N SER A 165 0.95 16.39 -8.60
CA SER A 165 -0.22 16.24 -7.75
C SER A 165 -0.25 14.85 -7.11
N LEU A 166 -0.66 14.78 -5.85
CA LEU A 166 -0.84 13.53 -5.11
C LEU A 166 -2.32 13.19 -5.01
N TYR A 167 -2.67 11.94 -5.35
CA TYR A 167 -4.02 11.40 -5.20
C TYR A 167 -4.00 10.35 -4.11
N PHE A 168 -5.03 10.33 -3.24
CA PHE A 168 -5.11 9.36 -2.15
C PHE A 168 -6.57 9.04 -1.77
N THR A 169 -6.76 7.87 -1.18
CA THR A 169 -8.04 7.38 -0.66
C THR A 169 -8.12 7.58 0.85
N ASP A 170 -9.35 7.83 1.37
CA ASP A 170 -9.58 8.15 2.78
C ASP A 170 -10.78 7.40 3.37
N PRO A 171 -10.72 6.05 3.42
CA PRO A 171 -11.74 5.21 4.07
C PRO A 171 -11.64 5.29 5.60
N PRO A 172 -12.59 4.68 6.36
CA PRO A 172 -12.60 4.78 7.82
C PRO A 172 -11.79 3.69 8.54
N TYR A 173 -10.99 2.87 7.86
CA TYR A 173 -10.35 1.68 8.45
C TYR A 173 -9.38 1.98 9.61
N GLY A 174 -8.69 3.12 9.59
CA GLY A 174 -7.82 3.56 10.70
C GLY A 174 -8.57 4.25 11.84
N LEU A 175 -9.90 4.38 11.77
CA LEU A 175 -10.68 4.85 12.90
C LEU A 175 -10.89 3.71 13.92
N PRO A 176 -11.11 4.02 15.22
CA PRO A 176 -11.21 3.01 16.27
C PRO A 176 -12.18 1.86 15.98
N THR A 177 -13.36 2.15 15.45
CA THR A 177 -14.37 1.13 15.13
C THR A 177 -14.39 0.67 13.69
N GLN A 178 -13.58 1.30 12.82
CA GLN A 178 -13.51 1.03 11.37
C GLN A 178 -14.84 1.22 10.61
N LYS A 179 -15.77 1.98 11.19
CA LYS A 179 -17.14 2.18 10.68
C LYS A 179 -17.42 3.64 10.35
N ASP A 180 -18.38 3.87 9.46
CA ASP A 180 -18.86 5.21 9.15
C ASP A 180 -19.54 5.89 10.35
N SER A 181 -20.04 5.10 11.30
CA SER A 181 -20.64 5.56 12.56
C SER A 181 -19.62 5.82 13.67
N ASP A 182 -18.31 5.75 13.37
CA ASP A 182 -17.26 6.02 14.36
C ASP A 182 -17.40 7.45 14.91
N PRO A 183 -17.46 7.65 16.25
CA PRO A 183 -17.59 8.98 16.83
C PRO A 183 -16.40 9.92 16.53
N ALA A 184 -15.24 9.37 16.16
CA ALA A 184 -14.08 10.15 15.77
C ALA A 184 -14.14 10.58 14.28
N LYS A 185 -15.07 10.05 13.48
CA LYS A 185 -15.24 10.42 12.07
C LYS A 185 -15.88 11.79 11.95
N GLU A 186 -15.17 12.73 11.36
CA GLU A 186 -15.62 14.11 11.17
C GLU A 186 -16.19 14.36 9.77
N LEU A 187 -15.64 13.70 8.74
CA LEU A 187 -16.08 13.79 7.37
C LEU A 187 -17.27 12.86 7.11
N ILE A 188 -18.28 13.34 6.39
CA ILE A 188 -19.50 12.56 6.06
C ILE A 188 -19.29 11.54 4.94
N VAL A 189 -18.16 11.65 4.21
CA VAL A 189 -17.83 10.80 3.06
C VAL A 189 -16.54 10.03 3.32
N ASN A 190 -16.34 8.95 2.56
CA ASN A 190 -15.08 8.28 2.39
C ASN A 190 -14.54 8.74 1.03
N GLY A 191 -13.63 9.71 1.06
CA GLY A 191 -13.25 10.46 -0.13
C GLY A 191 -12.07 9.86 -0.90
N VAL A 192 -12.01 10.17 -2.19
CA VAL A 192 -10.76 10.18 -2.94
C VAL A 192 -10.38 11.63 -3.19
N TYR A 193 -9.17 11.99 -2.80
CA TYR A 193 -8.68 13.36 -2.83
C TYR A 193 -7.52 13.55 -3.78
N ARG A 194 -7.35 14.78 -4.26
CA ARG A 194 -6.17 15.27 -4.96
C ARG A 194 -5.56 16.44 -4.21
N LEU A 195 -4.28 16.39 -3.92
CA LEU A 195 -3.50 17.51 -3.40
C LEU A 195 -2.66 18.10 -4.53
N VAL A 196 -3.04 19.29 -4.99
CA VAL A 196 -2.31 20.00 -6.05
C VAL A 196 -1.01 20.58 -5.49
N GLY A 197 0.11 20.38 -6.21
CA GLY A 197 1.42 20.90 -5.83
C GLY A 197 2.06 20.21 -4.62
N ALA A 198 1.68 18.96 -4.33
CA ALA A 198 2.26 18.16 -3.26
C ALA A 198 3.77 17.99 -3.40
N LEU A 199 4.27 17.77 -4.62
CA LEU A 199 5.69 17.64 -4.93
C LEU A 199 6.48 18.89 -4.52
N GLU A 200 5.91 20.08 -4.70
CA GLU A 200 6.57 21.38 -4.49
C GLU A 200 6.44 21.91 -3.05
N GLN A 201 5.71 21.23 -2.17
CA GLN A 201 5.64 21.65 -0.77
C GLN A 201 7.02 21.53 -0.12
N ALA A 202 7.49 22.65 0.45
CA ALA A 202 8.81 22.69 1.09
C ALA A 202 8.87 21.79 2.35
N PRO A 203 10.04 21.23 2.67
CA PRO A 203 10.24 20.48 3.91
C PRO A 203 9.83 21.28 5.15
N GLY A 204 9.05 20.65 6.06
CA GLY A 204 8.57 21.27 7.29
C GLY A 204 7.50 22.37 7.13
N ALA A 205 7.11 22.70 5.90
CA ALA A 205 6.05 23.67 5.65
C ALA A 205 4.68 23.11 6.09
N PRO A 206 3.76 23.96 6.59
CA PRO A 206 2.41 23.53 6.93
C PRO A 206 1.65 23.04 5.69
N PRO A 207 0.68 22.12 5.87
CA PRO A 207 -0.12 21.62 4.77
C PRO A 207 -0.94 22.74 4.09
N LYS A 208 -0.93 22.74 2.75
CA LYS A 208 -1.70 23.68 1.93
C LYS A 208 -3.12 23.14 1.73
N ARG A 209 -3.95 23.33 2.76
CA ARG A 209 -5.31 22.75 2.83
C ARG A 209 -6.23 23.25 1.72
N GLU A 210 -6.01 24.46 1.20
CA GLU A 210 -6.72 25.05 0.07
C GLU A 210 -6.47 24.32 -1.26
N ASN A 211 -5.36 23.60 -1.36
CA ASN A 211 -5.00 22.82 -2.54
C ASN A 211 -5.59 21.40 -2.53
N LEU A 212 -6.26 20.98 -1.43
CA LEU A 212 -6.87 19.68 -1.32
C LEU A 212 -8.28 19.68 -1.93
N GLN A 213 -8.51 18.82 -2.90
CA GLN A 213 -9.73 18.71 -3.69
C GLN A 213 -10.37 17.34 -3.45
N LEU A 214 -11.65 17.28 -3.13
CA LEU A 214 -12.43 16.05 -3.10
C LEU A 214 -12.87 15.71 -4.53
N LEU A 215 -12.47 14.55 -5.05
CA LEU A 215 -12.77 14.13 -6.42
C LEU A 215 -13.88 13.06 -6.49
N ILE A 216 -13.89 12.10 -5.56
CA ILE A 216 -14.87 11.02 -5.50
C ILE A 216 -15.42 10.97 -4.07
N LYS A 217 -16.75 10.86 -3.93
CA LYS A 217 -17.44 10.91 -2.63
C LYS A 217 -18.48 9.82 -2.43
N ASP A 218 -18.68 8.98 -3.42
CA ASP A 218 -19.75 7.99 -3.53
C ASP A 218 -19.28 6.53 -3.43
N LEU A 219 -17.98 6.31 -3.25
CA LEU A 219 -17.45 4.98 -2.93
C LEU A 219 -17.55 4.72 -1.41
N PRO A 220 -18.21 3.61 -1.00
CA PRO A 220 -18.32 3.27 0.42
C PRO A 220 -16.98 2.98 1.09
N ARG A 221 -16.06 2.32 0.39
CA ARG A 221 -14.76 1.89 0.93
C ARG A 221 -13.66 2.02 -0.14
N PRO A 222 -13.33 3.25 -0.59
CA PRO A 222 -12.21 3.45 -1.52
C PRO A 222 -10.91 2.96 -0.86
N ASN A 223 -10.08 2.22 -1.62
CA ASN A 223 -8.89 1.58 -1.10
C ASN A 223 -7.71 1.80 -2.05
N GLY A 224 -7.23 0.80 -2.78
CA GLY A 224 -6.12 0.94 -3.72
C GLY A 224 -6.38 1.97 -4.81
N ILE A 225 -5.32 2.67 -5.24
CA ILE A 225 -5.40 3.74 -6.24
C ILE A 225 -4.19 3.69 -7.17
N VAL A 226 -4.41 3.82 -8.49
CA VAL A 226 -3.33 3.85 -9.47
C VAL A 226 -3.78 4.53 -10.77
N PHE A 227 -2.86 5.19 -11.47
CA PHE A 227 -3.09 5.67 -12.84
C PHE A 227 -2.78 4.61 -13.87
N SER A 228 -3.44 4.69 -15.06
CA SER A 228 -2.94 4.04 -16.27
C SER A 228 -1.56 4.60 -16.64
N PRO A 229 -0.73 3.85 -17.42
CA PRO A 229 0.62 4.32 -17.76
C PRO A 229 0.65 5.67 -18.52
N ASP A 230 -0.41 5.98 -19.27
CA ASP A 230 -0.60 7.24 -20.00
C ASP A 230 -1.35 8.31 -19.18
N GLU A 231 -1.67 8.01 -17.93
CA GLU A 231 -2.40 8.85 -16.97
C GLU A 231 -3.80 9.33 -17.48
N GLN A 232 -4.34 8.68 -18.50
CA GLN A 232 -5.69 9.02 -19.00
C GLN A 232 -6.79 8.45 -18.11
N PHE A 233 -6.49 7.42 -17.31
CA PHE A 233 -7.43 6.82 -16.39
C PHE A 233 -6.83 6.73 -14.99
N LEU A 234 -7.71 6.94 -14.00
CA LEU A 234 -7.46 6.61 -12.59
C LEU A 234 -8.31 5.40 -12.23
N TYR A 235 -7.68 4.37 -11.67
CA TYR A 235 -8.36 3.22 -11.11
C TYR A 235 -8.42 3.35 -9.59
N VAL A 236 -9.57 2.98 -9.02
CA VAL A 236 -9.78 2.93 -7.56
C VAL A 236 -10.51 1.65 -7.22
N SER A 237 -9.98 0.88 -6.28
CA SER A 237 -10.71 -0.26 -5.73
C SER A 237 -11.72 0.19 -4.68
N ASN A 238 -12.85 -0.52 -4.59
CA ASN A 238 -13.84 -0.40 -3.53
C ASN A 238 -13.98 -1.76 -2.85
N SER A 239 -13.63 -1.87 -1.56
CA SER A 239 -13.51 -3.15 -0.88
C SER A 239 -14.86 -3.76 -0.53
N GLU A 240 -15.85 -2.93 -0.15
CA GLU A 240 -17.17 -3.37 0.31
C GLU A 240 -18.22 -2.24 0.24
N PRO A 241 -19.55 -2.52 0.31
CA PRO A 241 -20.15 -3.86 0.23
C PRO A 241 -20.05 -4.49 -1.14
N GLN A 242 -19.94 -3.67 -2.21
CA GLN A 242 -19.64 -4.13 -3.56
C GLN A 242 -18.12 -4.23 -3.71
N LYS A 243 -17.65 -5.41 -4.13
CA LYS A 243 -16.23 -5.67 -4.40
C LYS A 243 -15.92 -5.26 -5.83
N THR A 244 -15.55 -4.01 -6.07
CA THR A 244 -15.37 -3.46 -7.42
C THR A 244 -14.02 -2.79 -7.62
N TRP A 245 -13.54 -2.84 -8.84
CA TRP A 245 -12.52 -1.91 -9.35
C TRP A 245 -13.24 -0.91 -10.23
N MET A 246 -13.05 0.37 -9.95
CA MET A 246 -13.64 1.50 -10.65
C MET A 246 -12.60 2.13 -11.57
N ARG A 247 -13.05 2.70 -12.68
CA ARG A 247 -12.22 3.45 -13.63
C ARG A 247 -12.81 4.83 -13.86
N TYR A 248 -11.97 5.84 -13.79
CA TYR A 248 -12.35 7.25 -14.01
C TYR A 248 -11.46 7.85 -15.07
N ARG A 249 -12.03 8.52 -16.07
CA ARG A 249 -11.25 9.31 -17.03
C ARG A 249 -10.70 10.55 -16.36
N VAL A 250 -9.40 10.79 -16.48
CA VAL A 250 -8.72 11.97 -15.97
C VAL A 250 -8.89 13.10 -17.00
N LYS A 251 -9.36 14.25 -16.52
CA LYS A 251 -9.49 15.46 -17.34
C LYS A 251 -8.16 16.23 -17.40
N THR A 252 -8.05 17.17 -18.33
CA THR A 252 -6.84 18.00 -18.53
C THR A 252 -6.45 18.83 -17.32
N ASP A 253 -7.43 19.21 -16.49
CA ASP A 253 -7.21 19.93 -15.23
C ASP A 253 -6.87 19.01 -14.04
N GLY A 254 -6.80 17.68 -14.27
CA GLY A 254 -6.53 16.66 -13.25
C GLY A 254 -7.76 16.28 -12.43
N THR A 255 -8.94 16.84 -12.68
CA THR A 255 -10.19 16.35 -12.10
C THR A 255 -10.66 15.09 -12.85
N LEU A 256 -11.72 14.45 -12.36
CA LEU A 256 -12.22 13.20 -12.92
C LEU A 256 -13.57 13.40 -13.60
N ALA A 257 -13.83 12.61 -14.64
CA ALA A 257 -15.16 12.39 -15.17
C ALA A 257 -15.94 11.42 -14.30
N GLU A 258 -17.21 11.17 -14.64
CA GLU A 258 -18.02 10.12 -14.02
C GLU A 258 -17.31 8.76 -14.13
N GLY A 259 -17.38 7.98 -13.06
CA GLY A 259 -16.73 6.67 -12.99
C GLY A 259 -17.59 5.56 -13.56
N GLU A 260 -16.93 4.52 -14.02
CA GLU A 260 -17.56 3.27 -14.47
C GLU A 260 -16.99 2.08 -13.70
N VAL A 261 -17.77 1.01 -13.54
CA VAL A 261 -17.28 -0.24 -13.00
C VAL A 261 -16.36 -0.89 -14.03
N PHE A 262 -15.07 -1.00 -13.69
CA PHE A 262 -14.09 -1.69 -14.53
C PHE A 262 -14.22 -3.21 -14.40
N PHE A 263 -14.42 -3.69 -13.16
CA PHE A 263 -14.75 -5.08 -12.88
C PHE A 263 -15.50 -5.22 -11.55
N ASP A 264 -16.44 -6.16 -11.48
CA ASP A 264 -17.22 -6.48 -10.28
C ASP A 264 -16.96 -7.93 -9.84
N ALA A 265 -16.39 -8.09 -8.64
CA ALA A 265 -16.12 -9.36 -7.99
C ALA A 265 -17.03 -9.62 -6.78
N THR A 266 -18.16 -8.88 -6.65
CA THR A 266 -19.04 -8.95 -5.47
C THR A 266 -19.56 -10.37 -5.21
N THR A 267 -19.77 -11.15 -6.25
CA THR A 267 -20.29 -12.53 -6.14
C THR A 267 -19.22 -13.59 -5.91
N ASP A 268 -17.91 -13.23 -5.94
CA ASP A 268 -16.85 -14.19 -5.67
C ASP A 268 -16.84 -14.57 -4.17
N PRO A 269 -17.03 -15.87 -3.83
CA PRO A 269 -17.15 -16.32 -2.44
C PRO A 269 -15.82 -16.45 -1.71
N ARG A 270 -14.68 -16.35 -2.42
CA ARG A 270 -13.35 -16.50 -1.82
C ARG A 270 -13.08 -15.35 -0.84
N LYS A 271 -12.19 -15.61 0.13
CA LYS A 271 -11.75 -14.58 1.09
C LYS A 271 -10.94 -13.51 0.38
N GLY A 272 -11.03 -12.29 0.88
CA GLY A 272 -10.40 -11.09 0.35
C GLY A 272 -11.39 -10.17 -0.35
N SER A 273 -10.94 -8.98 -0.62
CA SER A 273 -11.70 -7.91 -1.28
C SER A 273 -10.76 -7.13 -2.20
N PRO A 274 -11.28 -6.36 -3.16
CA PRO A 274 -10.48 -5.36 -3.86
C PRO A 274 -9.78 -4.44 -2.86
N ASP A 275 -8.44 -4.40 -2.93
CA ASP A 275 -7.58 -3.68 -2.00
C ASP A 275 -6.49 -2.97 -2.81
N GLY A 276 -5.22 -3.01 -2.47
CA GLY A 276 -4.16 -2.37 -3.23
C GLY A 276 -4.13 -2.79 -4.71
N ILE A 277 -3.79 -1.85 -5.59
CA ILE A 277 -3.75 -2.05 -7.05
C ILE A 277 -2.52 -1.41 -7.68
N LYS A 278 -1.98 -2.03 -8.72
CA LYS A 278 -0.88 -1.50 -9.54
C LYS A 278 -1.08 -1.85 -11.01
N VAL A 279 -0.34 -1.21 -11.89
CA VAL A 279 -0.38 -1.48 -13.34
C VAL A 279 1.00 -1.85 -13.86
N ASP A 280 1.04 -2.59 -14.97
CA ASP A 280 2.26 -2.78 -15.76
C ASP A 280 2.38 -1.75 -16.88
N GLN A 281 3.51 -1.75 -17.58
CA GLN A 281 3.77 -0.81 -18.68
C GLN A 281 2.85 -1.00 -19.88
N ALA A 282 2.21 -2.17 -20.03
CA ALA A 282 1.23 -2.44 -21.07
C ALA A 282 -0.21 -2.00 -20.67
N GLY A 283 -0.38 -1.52 -19.42
CA GLY A 283 -1.65 -1.08 -18.88
C GLY A 283 -2.52 -2.20 -18.30
N ASN A 284 -1.98 -3.40 -18.12
CA ASN A 284 -2.69 -4.43 -17.38
C ASN A 284 -2.77 -4.05 -15.90
N LEU A 285 -3.94 -4.27 -15.28
CA LEU A 285 -4.19 -3.96 -13.88
C LEU A 285 -3.96 -5.22 -13.02
N TYR A 286 -3.24 -5.05 -11.93
CA TYR A 286 -3.02 -6.07 -10.91
C TYR A 286 -3.66 -5.58 -9.62
N GLY A 287 -4.58 -6.37 -9.06
CA GLY A 287 -5.31 -5.98 -7.86
C GLY A 287 -5.36 -7.08 -6.83
N ALA A 288 -5.19 -6.73 -5.56
CA ALA A 288 -5.60 -7.57 -4.46
C ALA A 288 -7.10 -7.85 -4.60
N GLY A 289 -7.50 -9.10 -4.41
CA GLY A 289 -8.89 -9.51 -4.56
C GLY A 289 -9.19 -10.86 -3.94
N PRO A 290 -10.41 -11.37 -4.11
CA PRO A 290 -10.79 -12.67 -3.57
C PRO A 290 -9.85 -13.78 -4.04
N GLY A 291 -9.18 -14.46 -3.09
CA GLY A 291 -8.30 -15.61 -3.34
C GLY A 291 -6.88 -15.28 -3.76
N GLY A 292 -6.51 -14.01 -4.05
CA GLY A 292 -5.14 -13.68 -4.45
C GLY A 292 -5.01 -12.38 -5.22
N VAL A 293 -4.03 -12.31 -6.13
CA VAL A 293 -3.82 -11.19 -7.03
C VAL A 293 -4.56 -11.45 -8.35
N TRP A 294 -5.51 -10.59 -8.67
CA TRP A 294 -6.24 -10.60 -9.92
C TRP A 294 -5.48 -9.80 -10.98
N VAL A 295 -5.37 -10.36 -12.18
CA VAL A 295 -4.73 -9.72 -13.33
C VAL A 295 -5.77 -9.46 -14.40
N PHE A 296 -5.93 -8.18 -14.76
CA PHE A 296 -6.84 -7.75 -15.81
C PHE A 296 -6.07 -7.19 -16.99
N SER A 297 -6.56 -7.43 -18.20
CA SER A 297 -6.09 -6.65 -19.35
C SER A 297 -6.50 -5.17 -19.21
N SER A 298 -5.84 -4.27 -19.92
CA SER A 298 -6.20 -2.85 -20.00
C SER A 298 -7.66 -2.59 -20.42
N GLY A 299 -8.28 -3.57 -21.10
CA GLY A 299 -9.69 -3.55 -21.50
C GLY A 299 -10.67 -4.08 -20.42
N GLY A 300 -10.21 -4.45 -19.23
CA GLY A 300 -11.07 -4.94 -18.13
C GLY A 300 -11.36 -6.43 -18.14
N LYS A 301 -10.72 -7.22 -19.02
CA LYS A 301 -10.88 -8.67 -18.99
C LYS A 301 -10.03 -9.30 -17.89
N HIS A 302 -10.64 -10.06 -16.99
CA HIS A 302 -9.93 -10.86 -16.01
C HIS A 302 -9.18 -12.00 -16.73
N ILE A 303 -7.85 -11.97 -16.70
CA ILE A 303 -7.00 -12.90 -17.47
C ILE A 303 -6.32 -13.95 -16.61
N ALA A 304 -6.08 -13.67 -15.35
CA ALA A 304 -5.52 -14.63 -14.41
C ALA A 304 -5.79 -14.25 -12.95
N THR A 305 -5.74 -15.24 -12.04
CA THR A 305 -5.57 -15.02 -10.60
C THR A 305 -4.32 -15.74 -10.12
N ILE A 306 -3.38 -15.02 -9.53
CA ILE A 306 -2.25 -15.60 -8.80
C ILE A 306 -2.75 -15.90 -7.39
N LEU A 307 -2.97 -17.17 -7.08
CA LEU A 307 -3.48 -17.60 -5.79
C LEU A 307 -2.40 -17.48 -4.71
N THR A 308 -2.76 -16.95 -3.57
CA THR A 308 -1.87 -16.80 -2.42
C THR A 308 -2.36 -17.58 -1.21
N PRO A 309 -1.48 -18.07 -0.33
CA PRO A 309 -1.89 -18.78 0.88
C PRO A 309 -2.67 -17.91 1.87
N GLU A 310 -2.44 -16.59 1.82
CA GLU A 310 -3.01 -15.58 2.71
C GLU A 310 -3.80 -14.53 1.93
N VAL A 311 -4.69 -13.80 2.61
CA VAL A 311 -5.46 -12.70 1.99
C VAL A 311 -4.49 -11.59 1.61
N VAL A 312 -4.48 -11.24 0.32
CA VAL A 312 -3.66 -10.14 -0.21
C VAL A 312 -4.27 -8.80 0.21
N SER A 313 -3.43 -7.91 0.70
CA SER A 313 -3.77 -6.52 1.02
C SER A 313 -3.29 -5.57 -0.07
N ASN A 314 -2.01 -5.65 -0.47
CA ASN A 314 -1.44 -4.72 -1.45
C ASN A 314 -0.32 -5.39 -2.26
N LEU A 315 0.17 -4.69 -3.27
CA LEU A 315 1.25 -5.16 -4.13
C LEU A 315 2.03 -3.98 -4.71
N ASN A 316 3.27 -4.22 -5.11
CA ASN A 316 4.06 -3.22 -5.84
C ASN A 316 5.16 -3.88 -6.68
N TRP A 317 5.55 -3.19 -7.73
CA TRP A 317 6.63 -3.59 -8.61
C TRP A 317 8.00 -3.22 -8.04
N GLY A 318 8.98 -4.09 -8.27
CA GLY A 318 10.34 -3.84 -7.82
C GLY A 318 11.37 -4.73 -8.52
N GLY A 319 12.54 -4.88 -7.89
CA GLY A 319 13.71 -5.50 -8.51
C GLY A 319 14.43 -4.55 -9.47
N SER A 320 15.59 -4.94 -9.93
CA SER A 320 16.42 -4.09 -10.82
C SER A 320 15.77 -3.87 -12.19
N ASP A 321 15.05 -4.86 -12.71
CA ASP A 321 14.38 -4.85 -14.02
C ASP A 321 12.90 -4.48 -13.96
N GLY A 322 12.33 -4.29 -12.74
CA GLY A 322 10.92 -3.95 -12.54
C GLY A 322 9.95 -5.11 -12.77
N LYS A 323 10.42 -6.34 -12.85
CA LYS A 323 9.61 -7.53 -13.14
C LYS A 323 9.20 -8.31 -11.90
N SER A 324 9.76 -8.01 -10.75
CA SER A 324 9.37 -8.61 -9.49
C SER A 324 8.13 -7.93 -8.94
N LEU A 325 7.05 -8.69 -8.72
CA LEU A 325 5.86 -8.23 -8.03
C LEU A 325 5.97 -8.63 -6.56
N TYR A 326 6.09 -7.65 -5.68
CA TYR A 326 6.05 -7.82 -4.23
C TYR A 326 4.62 -7.71 -3.74
N ILE A 327 4.21 -8.62 -2.86
CA ILE A 327 2.82 -8.79 -2.41
C ILE A 327 2.81 -8.82 -0.89
N THR A 328 2.07 -7.91 -0.27
CA THR A 328 1.73 -7.99 1.14
C THR A 328 0.44 -8.80 1.29
N ALA A 329 0.44 -9.75 2.23
CA ALA A 329 -0.72 -10.61 2.44
C ALA A 329 -0.79 -11.02 3.91
N SER A 330 -1.80 -10.52 4.61
CA SER A 330 -2.04 -10.75 6.04
C SER A 330 -0.76 -10.65 6.86
N SER A 331 -0.17 -11.78 7.24
CA SER A 331 1.00 -11.85 8.12
C SER A 331 2.34 -11.94 7.40
N SER A 332 2.36 -11.92 6.08
CA SER A 332 3.56 -12.24 5.27
C SER A 332 3.75 -11.30 4.09
N VAL A 333 4.98 -11.31 3.58
CA VAL A 333 5.36 -10.64 2.34
C VAL A 333 5.86 -11.68 1.36
N TYR A 334 5.36 -11.61 0.12
CA TYR A 334 5.71 -12.52 -0.97
C TYR A 334 6.33 -11.79 -2.14
N ARG A 335 6.98 -12.53 -3.04
CA ARG A 335 7.45 -12.07 -4.35
C ARG A 335 7.15 -13.14 -5.39
N ILE A 336 6.75 -12.69 -6.57
CA ILE A 336 6.70 -13.49 -7.78
C ILE A 336 7.37 -12.72 -8.92
N ASP A 337 8.19 -13.39 -9.73
CA ASP A 337 8.83 -12.77 -10.87
C ASP A 337 7.98 -13.02 -12.12
N LEU A 338 7.69 -11.95 -12.86
CA LEU A 338 6.82 -11.93 -14.03
C LEU A 338 7.61 -11.63 -15.31
N GLN A 339 6.99 -11.79 -16.47
CA GLN A 339 7.64 -11.53 -17.77
C GLN A 339 7.56 -10.06 -18.17
N VAL A 340 6.67 -9.30 -17.55
CA VAL A 340 6.41 -7.87 -17.83
C VAL A 340 6.98 -6.99 -16.75
N SER A 341 7.26 -5.73 -17.07
CA SER A 341 7.71 -4.73 -16.11
C SER A 341 6.54 -3.85 -15.67
N GLY A 342 6.49 -3.55 -14.37
CA GLY A 342 5.50 -2.64 -13.83
C GLY A 342 5.80 -1.17 -14.07
N VAL A 343 4.79 -0.33 -13.91
CA VAL A 343 4.97 1.11 -13.70
C VAL A 343 5.42 1.30 -12.25
N ARG A 344 6.55 1.95 -12.08
CA ARG A 344 7.13 2.28 -10.78
C ARG A 344 7.05 3.78 -10.53
N PRO A 345 6.89 4.23 -9.29
CA PRO A 345 6.93 5.64 -8.93
C PRO A 345 8.25 6.29 -9.30
#